data_64e16634c7f655db300b306948578e0c
#
_entry.id   64e16634c7f655db300b306948578e0c
#
_cell.length_a   1.000
_cell.length_b   1.000
_cell.length_c   1.000
_cell.angle_alpha   90.00
_cell.angle_beta   90.00
_cell.angle_gamma   90.00
#
_symmetry.space_group_name_H-M   'P 1'
#
loop_
_entity.id
_entity.type
_entity.pdbx_description
1 polymer ?
#
loop_
_entity_poly.entity_id
_entity_poly.type
_entity_poly.pdbx_seq_one_letter_code
_entity_poly.pdbx_strand_id
1 'polypeptide(L)'
;MKKLTALLLALVLALASLGLAQGDAVERFPERLNTVVVPWGAGGRTDLAIRVWAPYLEQELGVPVVVANNPGGGGVVGARSVARAGADGHSQGVFSISLILAQWTKIPPFELDAYIPVALPYSSPFVLTVRANSPYETLQDFIDAYQEQRVRFGNSGTGTSVHIAAAAFANQVGINAQYVPYEGDAGAVSALLRDEVQAAMVPMISVVQQIDAGELRALAVSLTERDEYHEGVPTFVEQGVDFVLGDMGGGIYVPQGTPAGIVEKLEAAYAATFARPEVVSGLGNLAIGVDFMGSEEFRALIDAWNPILEELTHELGLSLQ
;
A
#
# COMPACT_ATOMS: atom_id res chain seq x y z
N MET A 1 1.40 52.39 -18.21
CA MET A 1 1.64 52.31 -16.76
C MET A 1 0.33 52.04 -15.99
N LYS A 2 -0.72 52.91 -16.04
CA LYS A 2 -1.96 52.73 -15.24
C LYS A 2 -2.66 51.37 -15.43
N LYS A 3 -2.67 50.78 -16.61
CA LYS A 3 -3.27 49.43 -16.88
C LYS A 3 -2.46 48.28 -16.23
N LEU A 4 -1.13 48.38 -16.19
CA LEU A 4 -0.25 47.40 -15.57
C LEU A 4 -0.37 47.42 -14.04
N THR A 5 -0.48 48.63 -13.45
CA THR A 5 -0.69 48.81 -12.01
C THR A 5 -2.05 48.28 -11.55
N ALA A 6 -3.10 48.49 -12.36
CA ALA A 6 -4.45 47.94 -12.09
C ALA A 6 -4.47 46.40 -12.17
N LEU A 7 -3.74 45.82 -13.13
CA LEU A 7 -3.64 44.36 -13.28
C LEU A 7 -2.89 43.72 -12.11
N LEU A 8 -1.79 44.34 -11.66
CA LEU A 8 -1.02 43.89 -10.48
C LEU A 8 -1.86 44.01 -9.20
N LEU A 9 -2.61 45.11 -9.02
CA LEU A 9 -3.47 45.28 -7.84
C LEU A 9 -4.61 44.24 -7.83
N ALA A 10 -5.21 43.93 -8.97
CA ALA A 10 -6.22 42.90 -9.09
C ALA A 10 -5.66 41.48 -8.80
N LEU A 11 -4.44 41.20 -9.24
CA LEU A 11 -3.76 39.93 -8.96
C LEU A 11 -3.45 39.78 -7.46
N VAL A 12 -2.98 40.84 -6.81
CA VAL A 12 -2.70 40.85 -5.36
C VAL A 12 -3.98 40.67 -4.54
N LEU A 13 -5.08 41.32 -4.94
CA LEU A 13 -6.38 41.16 -4.29
C LEU A 13 -6.95 39.74 -4.49
N ALA A 14 -6.79 39.17 -5.67
CA ALA A 14 -7.20 37.78 -5.93
C ALA A 14 -6.39 36.76 -5.11
N LEU A 15 -5.07 36.94 -5.00
CA LEU A 15 -4.21 36.10 -4.16
C LEU A 15 -4.54 36.25 -2.67
N ALA A 16 -4.82 37.46 -2.20
CA ALA A 16 -5.23 37.72 -0.81
C ALA A 16 -6.60 37.08 -0.49
N SER A 17 -7.56 37.14 -1.42
CA SER A 17 -8.87 36.50 -1.24
C SER A 17 -8.79 34.97 -1.26
N LEU A 18 -7.91 34.35 -2.05
CA LEU A 18 -7.63 32.93 -2.02
C LEU A 18 -7.03 32.49 -0.68
N GLY A 19 -6.07 33.27 -0.16
CA GLY A 19 -5.43 32.98 1.13
C GLY A 19 -6.43 33.03 2.30
N LEU A 20 -7.35 34.01 2.30
CA LEU A 20 -8.40 34.12 3.32
C LEU A 20 -9.40 32.97 3.22
N ALA A 21 -9.82 32.56 2.01
CA ALA A 21 -10.75 31.44 1.81
C ALA A 21 -10.15 30.10 2.22
N GLN A 22 -8.85 29.90 2.01
CA GLN A 22 -8.14 28.70 2.48
C GLN A 22 -8.00 28.67 4.00
N GLY A 23 -7.72 29.80 4.65
CA GLY A 23 -7.67 29.93 6.11
C GLY A 23 -9.00 29.51 6.76
N ASP A 24 -10.12 30.04 6.24
CA ASP A 24 -11.47 29.69 6.72
C ASP A 24 -11.78 28.18 6.52
N ALA A 25 -11.34 27.59 5.44
CA ALA A 25 -11.55 26.15 5.18
C ALA A 25 -10.76 25.28 6.15
N VAL A 26 -9.50 25.64 6.43
CA VAL A 26 -8.65 24.94 7.41
C VAL A 26 -9.26 25.04 8.82
N GLU A 27 -9.74 26.21 9.24
CA GLU A 27 -10.34 26.39 10.57
C GLU A 27 -11.58 25.51 10.78
N ARG A 28 -12.44 25.42 9.76
CA ARG A 28 -13.70 24.64 9.83
C ARG A 28 -13.52 23.14 9.63
N PHE A 29 -12.40 22.69 9.09
CA PHE A 29 -12.14 21.26 8.89
C PHE A 29 -11.91 20.53 10.22
N PRO A 30 -12.55 19.33 10.43
CA PRO A 30 -13.59 18.72 9.61
C PRO A 30 -15.00 19.22 10.01
N GLU A 31 -15.86 19.58 9.04
CA GLU A 31 -17.22 20.09 9.31
C GLU A 31 -18.33 19.08 8.93
N ARG A 32 -17.99 17.95 8.33
CA ARG A 32 -18.89 16.90 7.87
C ARG A 32 -18.21 15.54 7.87
N LEU A 33 -18.95 14.49 7.56
CA LEU A 33 -18.41 13.14 7.49
C LEU A 33 -17.16 13.04 6.59
N ASN A 34 -16.22 12.19 6.99
CA ASN A 34 -15.06 11.82 6.19
C ASN A 34 -15.29 10.46 5.53
N THR A 35 -14.88 10.33 4.28
CA THR A 35 -14.95 9.07 3.53
C THR A 35 -13.54 8.56 3.29
N VAL A 36 -13.26 7.34 3.75
CA VAL A 36 -12.04 6.60 3.47
C VAL A 36 -12.33 5.59 2.36
N VAL A 37 -11.82 5.85 1.16
CA VAL A 37 -12.02 5.01 -0.01
C VAL A 37 -11.01 3.86 -0.01
N VAL A 38 -11.53 2.63 -0.05
CA VAL A 38 -10.77 1.39 -0.23
C VAL A 38 -10.89 0.98 -1.69
N PRO A 39 -9.83 1.01 -2.50
CA PRO A 39 -9.91 0.70 -3.93
C PRO A 39 -10.00 -0.79 -4.26
N TRP A 40 -10.32 -1.62 -3.26
CA TRP A 40 -10.48 -3.07 -3.37
C TRP A 40 -11.79 -3.54 -2.72
N GLY A 41 -12.12 -4.84 -2.93
CA GLY A 41 -13.33 -5.45 -2.38
C GLY A 41 -13.36 -5.48 -0.85
N ALA A 42 -14.56 -5.46 -0.29
CA ALA A 42 -14.78 -5.62 1.14
C ALA A 42 -14.29 -6.98 1.64
N GLY A 43 -13.81 -7.04 2.89
CA GLY A 43 -13.22 -8.23 3.51
C GLY A 43 -11.80 -8.54 3.02
N GLY A 44 -11.25 -7.76 2.11
CA GLY A 44 -9.83 -7.83 1.75
C GLY A 44 -8.93 -7.20 2.81
N ARG A 45 -7.63 -7.49 2.72
CA ARG A 45 -6.58 -7.01 3.65
C ARG A 45 -6.73 -5.54 4.05
N THR A 46 -6.77 -4.65 3.07
CA THR A 46 -6.88 -3.20 3.31
C THR A 46 -8.19 -2.83 4.02
N ASP A 47 -9.31 -3.43 3.60
CA ASP A 47 -10.61 -3.18 4.22
C ASP A 47 -10.63 -3.63 5.69
N LEU A 48 -10.09 -4.81 6.00
CA LEU A 48 -10.00 -5.32 7.37
C LEU A 48 -9.16 -4.40 8.25
N ALA A 49 -7.98 -3.99 7.77
CA ALA A 49 -7.10 -3.09 8.51
C ALA A 49 -7.79 -1.74 8.80
N ILE A 50 -8.46 -1.15 7.79
CA ILE A 50 -9.15 0.14 7.96
C ILE A 50 -10.28 0.03 8.97
N ARG A 51 -11.04 -1.05 8.98
CA ARG A 51 -12.14 -1.25 9.95
C ARG A 51 -11.66 -1.40 11.40
N VAL A 52 -10.38 -1.73 11.63
CA VAL A 52 -9.78 -1.70 12.97
C VAL A 52 -9.65 -0.25 13.45
N TRP A 53 -9.10 0.64 12.63
CA TRP A 53 -8.75 1.98 13.08
C TRP A 53 -9.79 3.08 12.78
N ALA A 54 -10.67 2.90 11.78
CA ALA A 54 -11.65 3.92 11.39
C ALA A 54 -12.55 4.43 12.56
N PRO A 55 -13.03 3.58 13.50
CA PRO A 55 -13.80 4.07 14.65
C PRO A 55 -13.00 4.98 15.59
N TYR A 56 -11.70 4.81 15.65
CA TYR A 56 -10.82 5.65 16.47
C TYR A 56 -10.47 6.96 15.76
N LEU A 57 -10.30 6.94 14.44
CA LEU A 57 -10.16 8.16 13.64
C LEU A 57 -11.42 9.03 13.73
N GLU A 58 -12.61 8.43 13.76
CA GLU A 58 -13.87 9.13 14.01
C GLU A 58 -13.83 9.91 15.33
N GLN A 59 -13.28 9.30 16.39
CA GLN A 59 -13.11 9.96 17.68
C GLN A 59 -12.11 11.13 17.62
N GLU A 60 -10.98 10.98 16.91
CA GLU A 60 -9.99 12.05 16.78
C GLU A 60 -10.50 13.21 15.93
N LEU A 61 -11.24 12.94 14.86
CA LEU A 61 -11.80 13.97 13.99
C LEU A 61 -13.07 14.60 14.54
N GLY A 62 -13.79 13.92 15.43
CA GLY A 62 -15.07 14.40 15.98
C GLY A 62 -16.24 14.40 14.97
N VAL A 63 -16.08 13.75 13.84
CA VAL A 63 -17.10 13.60 12.78
C VAL A 63 -17.11 12.16 12.26
N PRO A 64 -18.26 11.66 11.73
CA PRO A 64 -18.34 10.29 11.23
C PRO A 64 -17.26 9.96 10.17
N VAL A 65 -16.69 8.75 10.26
CA VAL A 65 -15.75 8.19 9.29
C VAL A 65 -16.38 6.98 8.60
N VAL A 66 -16.62 7.09 7.30
CA VAL A 66 -17.26 6.06 6.47
C VAL A 66 -16.21 5.35 5.61
N VAL A 67 -16.14 4.03 5.71
CA VAL A 67 -15.30 3.19 4.84
C VAL A 67 -16.09 2.81 3.60
N ALA A 68 -15.61 3.23 2.42
CA ALA A 68 -16.27 3.00 1.13
C ALA A 68 -15.40 2.13 0.21
N ASN A 69 -15.84 0.90 -0.07
CA ASN A 69 -15.15 0.03 -1.02
C ASN A 69 -15.53 0.41 -2.46
N ASN A 70 -14.54 0.71 -3.29
CA ASN A 70 -14.72 1.07 -4.69
C ASN A 70 -13.72 0.30 -5.58
N PRO A 71 -13.93 -1.01 -5.81
CA PRO A 71 -13.01 -1.88 -6.53
C PRO A 71 -13.04 -1.64 -8.04
N GLY A 72 -12.00 -2.10 -8.74
CA GLY A 72 -11.92 -2.13 -10.19
C GLY A 72 -10.56 -1.69 -10.74
N GLY A 73 -10.14 -2.30 -11.85
CA GLY A 73 -8.91 -1.96 -12.55
C GLY A 73 -7.62 -2.10 -11.71
N GLY A 74 -7.58 -3.06 -10.78
CA GLY A 74 -6.45 -3.20 -9.85
C GLY A 74 -6.34 -2.04 -8.85
N GLY A 75 -7.48 -1.41 -8.50
CA GLY A 75 -7.56 -0.28 -7.56
C GLY A 75 -7.66 1.10 -8.22
N VAL A 76 -7.35 1.22 -9.51
CA VAL A 76 -7.33 2.51 -10.23
C VAL A 76 -8.70 3.20 -10.24
N VAL A 77 -9.81 2.44 -10.26
CA VAL A 77 -11.18 3.02 -10.26
C VAL A 77 -11.43 3.78 -8.95
N GLY A 78 -11.17 3.14 -7.81
CA GLY A 78 -11.34 3.76 -6.49
C GLY A 78 -10.38 4.93 -6.29
N ALA A 79 -9.13 4.79 -6.67
CA ALA A 79 -8.16 5.87 -6.57
C ALA A 79 -8.58 7.09 -7.39
N ARG A 80 -9.01 6.92 -8.64
CA ARG A 80 -9.51 8.03 -9.47
C ARG A 80 -10.76 8.69 -8.90
N SER A 81 -11.59 7.96 -8.14
CA SER A 81 -12.73 8.59 -7.46
C SER A 81 -12.27 9.57 -6.39
N VAL A 82 -11.16 9.27 -5.68
CA VAL A 82 -10.53 10.19 -4.73
C VAL A 82 -9.94 11.40 -5.44
N ALA A 83 -9.16 11.22 -6.51
CA ALA A 83 -8.57 12.33 -7.26
C ALA A 83 -9.61 13.32 -7.81
N ARG A 84 -10.83 12.86 -8.09
CA ARG A 84 -11.93 13.68 -8.59
C ARG A 84 -12.80 14.28 -7.50
N ALA A 85 -12.58 13.90 -6.25
CA ALA A 85 -13.28 14.49 -5.12
C ALA A 85 -12.82 15.92 -4.86
N GLY A 86 -13.56 16.66 -4.03
CA GLY A 86 -13.15 18.00 -3.59
C GLY A 86 -11.83 17.93 -2.82
N ALA A 87 -10.91 18.85 -3.08
CA ALA A 87 -9.65 18.98 -2.36
C ALA A 87 -9.85 19.67 -0.99
N ASP A 88 -10.77 19.15 -0.18
CA ASP A 88 -11.19 19.70 1.11
C ASP A 88 -10.92 18.76 2.31
N GLY A 89 -10.18 17.66 2.06
CA GLY A 89 -9.78 16.67 3.08
C GLY A 89 -10.84 15.65 3.49
N HIS A 90 -12.11 15.80 3.08
CA HIS A 90 -13.18 14.89 3.48
C HIS A 90 -13.24 13.59 2.66
N SER A 91 -12.53 13.51 1.55
CA SER A 91 -12.36 12.27 0.79
C SER A 91 -10.91 11.86 0.81
N GLN A 92 -10.64 10.70 1.36
CA GLN A 92 -9.31 10.15 1.53
C GLN A 92 -9.26 8.78 0.85
N GLY A 93 -8.10 8.39 0.34
CA GLY A 93 -7.88 7.07 -0.22
C GLY A 93 -6.81 6.32 0.55
N VAL A 94 -6.97 5.02 0.73
CA VAL A 94 -5.91 4.15 1.27
C VAL A 94 -5.36 3.31 0.15
N PHE A 95 -4.10 3.57 -0.21
CA PHE A 95 -3.45 2.95 -1.36
C PHE A 95 -2.22 2.15 -0.94
N SER A 96 -1.96 1.08 -1.68
CA SER A 96 -0.73 0.29 -1.58
C SER A 96 0.25 0.66 -2.69
N ILE A 97 1.45 0.10 -2.62
CA ILE A 97 2.47 0.19 -3.67
C ILE A 97 1.94 -0.24 -5.05
N SER A 98 0.90 -1.10 -5.11
CA SER A 98 0.26 -1.50 -6.37
C SER A 98 -0.27 -0.31 -7.18
N LEU A 99 -0.73 0.76 -6.51
CA LEU A 99 -1.18 1.97 -7.20
C LEU A 99 -0.03 2.85 -7.66
N ILE A 100 1.10 2.87 -6.94
CA ILE A 100 2.33 3.50 -7.44
C ILE A 100 2.78 2.79 -8.72
N LEU A 101 2.80 1.46 -8.72
CA LEU A 101 3.14 0.65 -9.90
C LEU A 101 2.17 0.84 -11.08
N ALA A 102 0.92 1.23 -10.81
CA ALA A 102 -0.08 1.45 -11.86
C ALA A 102 0.28 2.59 -12.82
N GLN A 103 1.20 3.49 -12.47
CA GLN A 103 1.73 4.53 -13.35
C GLN A 103 2.36 3.94 -14.61
N TRP A 104 3.03 2.79 -14.50
CA TRP A 104 3.76 2.15 -15.58
C TRP A 104 3.08 0.91 -16.14
N THR A 105 2.13 0.32 -15.40
CA THR A 105 1.54 -0.98 -15.74
C THR A 105 0.08 -0.92 -16.21
N LYS A 106 -0.59 0.23 -16.14
CA LYS A 106 -2.02 0.37 -16.46
C LYS A 106 -2.28 1.36 -17.58
N ILE A 107 -3.32 1.10 -18.39
CA ILE A 107 -3.80 2.00 -19.44
C ILE A 107 -5.24 2.42 -19.10
N PRO A 108 -5.53 3.73 -19.02
CA PRO A 108 -4.57 4.85 -19.00
C PRO A 108 -3.70 4.82 -17.75
N PRO A 109 -2.50 5.43 -17.78
CA PRO A 109 -1.61 5.44 -16.62
C PRO A 109 -2.31 6.04 -15.41
N PHE A 110 -1.90 5.59 -14.23
CA PHE A 110 -2.30 6.19 -12.97
C PHE A 110 -1.43 7.43 -12.74
N GLU A 111 -2.03 8.54 -12.36
CA GLU A 111 -1.34 9.80 -12.12
C GLU A 111 -1.12 9.94 -10.61
N LEU A 112 0.09 9.61 -10.11
CA LEU A 112 0.41 9.67 -8.68
C LEU A 112 0.44 11.11 -8.14
N ASP A 113 0.85 12.05 -8.95
CA ASP A 113 0.88 13.49 -8.63
C ASP A 113 -0.52 14.14 -8.53
N ALA A 114 -1.59 13.39 -8.86
CA ALA A 114 -2.97 13.79 -8.53
C ALA A 114 -3.28 13.69 -7.03
N TYR A 115 -2.32 13.27 -6.18
CA TYR A 115 -2.55 13.04 -4.75
C TYR A 115 -1.45 13.67 -3.89
N ILE A 116 -1.83 13.99 -2.65
CA ILE A 116 -0.92 14.36 -1.57
C ILE A 116 -0.88 13.19 -0.59
N PRO A 117 0.28 12.58 -0.29
CA PRO A 117 0.41 11.61 0.78
C PRO A 117 0.23 12.31 2.12
N VAL A 118 -0.60 11.74 3.00
CA VAL A 118 -0.89 12.26 4.35
C VAL A 118 -0.10 11.52 5.41
N ALA A 119 -0.12 10.19 5.35
CA ALA A 119 0.59 9.31 6.27
C ALA A 119 0.76 7.91 5.69
N LEU A 120 1.79 7.21 6.14
CA LEU A 120 1.93 5.76 6.03
C LEU A 120 1.98 5.19 7.45
N PRO A 121 0.83 4.75 8.00
CA PRO A 121 0.77 4.32 9.38
C PRO A 121 1.29 2.90 9.63
N TYR A 122 1.35 2.08 8.59
CA TYR A 122 1.85 0.72 8.63
C TYR A 122 2.25 0.22 7.25
N SER A 123 3.17 -0.72 7.22
CA SER A 123 3.47 -1.53 6.04
C SER A 123 3.31 -3.01 6.39
N SER A 124 3.19 -3.86 5.39
CA SER A 124 3.18 -5.30 5.58
C SER A 124 4.32 -5.90 4.77
N PRO A 125 5.23 -6.67 5.39
CA PRO A 125 6.30 -7.31 4.66
C PRO A 125 5.72 -8.39 3.73
N PHE A 126 6.39 -8.61 2.61
CA PHE A 126 6.13 -9.79 1.80
C PHE A 126 6.74 -11.02 2.43
N VAL A 127 6.07 -12.14 2.28
CA VAL A 127 6.57 -13.44 2.72
C VAL A 127 6.55 -14.42 1.56
N LEU A 128 7.66 -15.11 1.36
CA LEU A 128 7.71 -16.26 0.45
C LEU A 128 7.09 -17.45 1.15
N THR A 129 5.99 -17.94 0.59
CA THR A 129 5.16 -18.96 1.21
C THR A 129 5.02 -20.16 0.27
N VAL A 130 5.13 -21.34 0.84
CA VAL A 130 4.93 -22.65 0.20
C VAL A 130 3.95 -23.49 1.01
N ARG A 131 3.44 -24.59 0.47
CA ARG A 131 2.65 -25.53 1.27
C ARG A 131 3.50 -26.16 2.37
N ALA A 132 2.92 -26.37 3.55
CA ALA A 132 3.63 -26.97 4.68
C ALA A 132 4.18 -28.38 4.39
N ASN A 133 3.51 -29.14 3.52
CA ASN A 133 3.93 -30.47 3.11
C ASN A 133 4.83 -30.48 1.85
N SER A 134 5.27 -29.30 1.37
CA SER A 134 6.25 -29.23 0.28
C SER A 134 7.62 -29.73 0.75
N PRO A 135 8.51 -30.15 -0.17
CA PRO A 135 9.85 -30.62 0.18
C PRO A 135 10.80 -29.48 0.62
N TYR A 136 10.36 -28.20 0.51
CA TYR A 136 11.20 -27.04 0.81
C TYR A 136 11.04 -26.66 2.28
N GLU A 137 12.08 -26.91 3.08
CA GLU A 137 12.11 -26.54 4.50
C GLU A 137 12.77 -25.16 4.73
N THR A 138 13.67 -24.78 3.82
CA THR A 138 14.42 -23.52 3.86
C THR A 138 14.28 -22.75 2.55
N LEU A 139 14.65 -21.45 2.58
CA LEU A 139 14.77 -20.61 1.39
C LEU A 139 15.76 -21.22 0.38
N GLN A 140 16.88 -21.77 0.85
CA GLN A 140 17.90 -22.37 -0.01
C GLN A 140 17.38 -23.61 -0.72
N ASP A 141 16.63 -24.51 -0.03
CA ASP A 141 16.00 -25.67 -0.67
C ASP A 141 15.10 -25.26 -1.82
N PHE A 142 14.34 -24.16 -1.63
CA PHE A 142 13.46 -23.63 -2.67
C PHE A 142 14.26 -23.08 -3.85
N ILE A 143 15.28 -22.28 -3.58
CA ILE A 143 16.14 -21.71 -4.63
C ILE A 143 16.82 -22.82 -5.44
N ASP A 144 17.44 -23.80 -4.78
CA ASP A 144 18.13 -24.92 -5.43
C ASP A 144 17.20 -25.76 -6.31
N ALA A 145 15.97 -26.02 -5.83
CA ALA A 145 14.98 -26.80 -6.58
C ALA A 145 14.57 -26.11 -7.90
N TYR A 146 14.60 -24.79 -7.96
CA TYR A 146 14.12 -24.03 -9.13
C TYR A 146 15.23 -23.38 -9.96
N GLN A 147 16.49 -23.73 -9.75
CA GLN A 147 17.58 -23.33 -10.65
C GLN A 147 17.43 -23.92 -12.06
N GLU A 148 16.99 -25.18 -12.16
CA GLU A 148 16.83 -25.88 -13.43
C GLU A 148 15.36 -26.09 -13.84
N GLN A 149 14.44 -25.94 -12.90
CA GLN A 149 13.00 -26.12 -13.11
C GLN A 149 12.28 -24.78 -13.10
N ARG A 150 11.04 -24.78 -13.59
CA ARG A 150 10.20 -23.60 -13.59
C ARG A 150 9.24 -23.61 -12.41
N VAL A 151 9.31 -22.60 -11.54
CA VAL A 151 8.34 -22.41 -10.46
C VAL A 151 7.12 -21.63 -10.94
N ARG A 152 5.92 -21.99 -10.48
CA ARG A 152 4.71 -21.18 -10.66
C ARG A 152 4.43 -20.42 -9.38
N PHE A 153 4.45 -19.09 -9.48
CA PHE A 153 4.04 -18.17 -8.42
C PHE A 153 2.59 -17.74 -8.63
N GLY A 154 1.74 -17.96 -7.63
CA GLY A 154 0.43 -17.32 -7.57
C GLY A 154 0.57 -15.84 -7.22
N ASN A 155 -0.19 -14.98 -7.90
CA ASN A 155 -0.21 -13.54 -7.62
C ASN A 155 -1.62 -12.97 -7.71
N SER A 156 -1.82 -11.77 -7.13
CA SER A 156 -3.12 -11.09 -7.03
C SER A 156 -3.53 -10.30 -8.28
N GLY A 157 -2.90 -10.59 -9.42
CA GLY A 157 -3.15 -9.96 -10.71
C GLY A 157 -1.87 -9.40 -11.34
N THR A 158 -1.86 -9.34 -12.66
CA THR A 158 -0.70 -8.82 -13.42
C THR A 158 -0.41 -7.36 -13.08
N GLY A 159 0.86 -7.04 -12.77
CA GLY A 159 1.31 -5.70 -12.42
C GLY A 159 0.89 -5.22 -11.02
N THR A 160 0.45 -6.14 -10.15
CA THR A 160 0.24 -5.85 -8.72
C THR A 160 1.56 -5.94 -7.94
N SER A 161 1.59 -5.41 -6.71
CA SER A 161 2.75 -5.52 -5.81
C SER A 161 3.18 -6.96 -5.57
N VAL A 162 2.24 -7.88 -5.43
CA VAL A 162 2.47 -9.33 -5.27
C VAL A 162 3.18 -9.93 -6.50
N HIS A 163 2.75 -9.53 -7.71
CA HIS A 163 3.43 -9.96 -8.94
C HIS A 163 4.86 -9.42 -9.01
N ILE A 164 5.03 -8.12 -8.76
CA ILE A 164 6.34 -7.45 -8.81
C ILE A 164 7.28 -8.02 -7.75
N ALA A 165 6.82 -8.25 -6.52
CA ALA A 165 7.64 -8.83 -5.45
C ALA A 165 8.14 -10.23 -5.82
N ALA A 166 7.25 -11.10 -6.34
CA ALA A 166 7.63 -12.43 -6.79
C ALA A 166 8.64 -12.38 -7.94
N ALA A 167 8.45 -11.46 -8.89
CA ALA A 167 9.31 -11.31 -10.05
C ALA A 167 10.68 -10.73 -9.68
N ALA A 168 10.72 -9.69 -8.82
CA ALA A 168 11.95 -9.11 -8.31
C ALA A 168 12.80 -10.15 -7.55
N PHE A 169 12.16 -10.94 -6.67
CA PHE A 169 12.83 -12.03 -5.96
C PHE A 169 13.39 -13.07 -6.94
N ALA A 170 12.55 -13.58 -7.86
CA ALA A 170 12.97 -14.60 -8.81
C ALA A 170 14.12 -14.14 -9.70
N ASN A 171 14.10 -12.88 -10.15
CA ASN A 171 15.18 -12.26 -10.92
C ASN A 171 16.47 -12.17 -10.10
N GLN A 172 16.38 -11.70 -8.86
CA GLN A 172 17.53 -11.52 -7.99
C GLN A 172 18.25 -12.83 -7.66
N VAL A 173 17.51 -13.93 -7.44
CA VAL A 173 18.12 -15.24 -7.15
C VAL A 173 18.32 -16.11 -8.40
N GLY A 174 17.97 -15.62 -9.59
CA GLY A 174 18.21 -16.26 -10.88
C GLY A 174 17.37 -17.52 -11.14
N ILE A 175 16.17 -17.64 -10.53
CA ILE A 175 15.27 -18.78 -10.76
C ILE A 175 14.28 -18.49 -11.89
N ASN A 176 13.90 -19.56 -12.64
CA ASN A 176 12.93 -19.45 -13.72
C ASN A 176 11.51 -19.48 -13.17
N ALA A 177 10.76 -18.39 -13.32
CA ALA A 177 9.42 -18.24 -12.76
C ALA A 177 8.33 -18.07 -13.83
N GLN A 178 7.14 -18.54 -13.51
CA GLN A 178 5.89 -18.25 -14.20
C GLN A 178 4.92 -17.62 -13.20
N TYR A 179 4.32 -16.51 -13.55
CA TYR A 179 3.40 -15.78 -12.69
C TYR A 179 1.97 -16.06 -13.13
N VAL A 180 1.18 -16.65 -12.22
CA VAL A 180 -0.21 -17.06 -12.47
C VAL A 180 -1.13 -16.08 -11.76
N PRO A 181 -1.89 -15.22 -12.49
CA PRO A 181 -2.74 -14.22 -11.89
C PRO A 181 -4.06 -14.80 -11.38
N TYR A 182 -4.47 -14.37 -10.18
CA TYR A 182 -5.76 -14.66 -9.55
C TYR A 182 -6.47 -13.36 -9.14
N GLU A 183 -7.72 -13.46 -8.69
CA GLU A 183 -8.45 -12.31 -8.15
C GLU A 183 -8.06 -12.07 -6.67
N GLY A 184 -7.07 -11.20 -6.46
CA GLY A 184 -6.57 -10.83 -5.13
C GLY A 184 -5.69 -11.90 -4.46
N ASP A 185 -5.14 -11.53 -3.31
CA ASP A 185 -4.23 -12.40 -2.54
C ASP A 185 -4.91 -13.70 -2.11
N ALA A 186 -6.17 -13.63 -1.67
CA ALA A 186 -6.94 -14.83 -1.26
C ALA A 186 -7.06 -15.87 -2.38
N GLY A 187 -7.19 -15.43 -3.63
CA GLY A 187 -7.20 -16.31 -4.80
C GLY A 187 -5.86 -17.01 -5.00
N ALA A 188 -4.75 -16.28 -4.89
CA ALA A 188 -3.40 -16.83 -5.00
C ALA A 188 -3.09 -17.83 -3.85
N VAL A 189 -3.46 -17.49 -2.61
CA VAL A 189 -3.31 -18.35 -1.44
C VAL A 189 -4.14 -19.64 -1.57
N SER A 190 -5.39 -19.51 -2.02
CA SER A 190 -6.24 -20.68 -2.28
C SER A 190 -5.65 -21.60 -3.35
N ALA A 191 -5.07 -21.04 -4.41
CA ALA A 191 -4.40 -21.83 -5.45
C ALA A 191 -3.13 -22.54 -4.92
N LEU A 192 -2.37 -21.88 -4.04
CA LEU A 192 -1.23 -22.50 -3.37
C LEU A 192 -1.66 -23.69 -2.50
N LEU A 193 -2.72 -23.54 -1.70
CA LEU A 193 -3.27 -24.61 -0.87
C LEU A 193 -3.74 -25.81 -1.71
N ARG A 194 -4.28 -25.58 -2.93
CA ARG A 194 -4.71 -26.63 -3.87
C ARG A 194 -3.59 -27.20 -4.74
N ASP A 195 -2.34 -26.77 -4.55
CA ASP A 195 -1.18 -27.18 -5.35
C ASP A 195 -1.25 -26.79 -6.84
N GLU A 196 -2.05 -25.78 -7.16
CA GLU A 196 -2.10 -25.22 -8.52
C GLU A 196 -0.84 -24.40 -8.85
N VAL A 197 -0.22 -23.82 -7.82
CA VAL A 197 1.06 -23.12 -7.85
C VAL A 197 1.96 -23.62 -6.73
N GLN A 198 3.28 -23.45 -6.88
CA GLN A 198 4.25 -23.96 -5.91
C GLN A 198 4.60 -22.96 -4.82
N ALA A 199 4.44 -21.67 -5.11
CA ALA A 199 4.76 -20.59 -4.18
C ALA A 199 3.84 -19.39 -4.37
N ALA A 200 3.80 -18.55 -3.35
CA ALA A 200 3.25 -17.20 -3.41
C ALA A 200 4.16 -16.24 -2.64
N MET A 201 4.37 -15.04 -3.19
CA MET A 201 5.06 -13.94 -2.52
C MET A 201 4.00 -12.90 -2.16
N VAL A 202 3.36 -13.07 -1.01
CA VAL A 202 2.19 -12.25 -0.61
C VAL A 202 2.50 -11.50 0.68
N PRO A 203 1.79 -10.40 1.00
CA PRO A 203 1.90 -9.78 2.30
C PRO A 203 1.56 -10.76 3.43
N MET A 204 2.30 -10.69 4.53
CA MET A 204 2.17 -11.62 5.67
C MET A 204 0.73 -11.72 6.19
N ILE A 205 0.02 -10.60 6.28
CA ILE A 205 -1.40 -10.57 6.69
C ILE A 205 -2.30 -11.51 5.85
N SER A 206 -1.94 -11.76 4.59
CA SER A 206 -2.74 -12.59 3.69
C SER A 206 -2.60 -14.10 3.95
N VAL A 207 -1.61 -14.53 4.75
CA VAL A 207 -1.26 -15.94 4.98
C VAL A 207 -1.00 -16.32 6.43
N VAL A 208 -0.95 -15.36 7.35
CA VAL A 208 -0.62 -15.63 8.75
C VAL A 208 -1.50 -16.72 9.37
N GLN A 209 -2.80 -16.70 9.11
CA GLN A 209 -3.74 -17.71 9.63
C GLN A 209 -3.44 -19.12 9.12
N GLN A 210 -3.04 -19.27 7.86
CA GLN A 210 -2.69 -20.56 7.27
C GLN A 210 -1.32 -21.05 7.73
N ILE A 211 -0.41 -20.12 8.04
CA ILE A 211 0.89 -20.45 8.65
C ILE A 211 0.67 -20.94 10.08
N ASP A 212 -0.13 -20.26 10.88
CA ASP A 212 -0.47 -20.63 12.26
C ASP A 212 -1.24 -21.97 12.31
N ALA A 213 -2.09 -22.24 11.31
CA ALA A 213 -2.79 -23.51 11.17
C ALA A 213 -1.89 -24.67 10.68
N GLY A 214 -0.62 -24.38 10.31
CA GLY A 214 0.30 -25.38 9.76
C GLY A 214 -0.06 -25.88 8.36
N GLU A 215 -0.86 -25.13 7.60
CA GLU A 215 -1.23 -25.45 6.22
C GLU A 215 -0.20 -24.91 5.22
N LEU A 216 0.40 -23.77 5.54
CA LEU A 216 1.47 -23.12 4.78
C LEU A 216 2.74 -22.99 5.63
N ARG A 217 3.87 -22.88 4.95
CA ARG A 217 5.18 -22.59 5.54
C ARG A 217 5.72 -21.30 4.95
N ALA A 218 6.11 -20.35 5.81
CA ALA A 218 6.88 -19.18 5.44
C ALA A 218 8.36 -19.56 5.35
N LEU A 219 8.98 -19.31 4.20
CA LEU A 219 10.41 -19.59 4.00
C LEU A 219 11.29 -18.38 4.32
N ALA A 220 10.80 -17.18 4.01
CA ALA A 220 11.50 -15.94 4.30
C ALA A 220 10.52 -14.75 4.32
N VAL A 221 10.81 -13.74 5.13
CA VAL A 221 10.08 -12.46 5.18
C VAL A 221 10.98 -11.31 4.73
N SER A 222 10.41 -10.35 4.01
CA SER A 222 11.12 -9.22 3.39
C SER A 222 11.31 -8.04 4.35
N LEU A 223 11.91 -8.30 5.49
CA LEU A 223 12.32 -7.32 6.50
C LEU A 223 13.84 -7.27 6.59
N THR A 224 14.39 -6.16 7.09
CA THR A 224 15.81 -6.05 7.44
C THR A 224 16.17 -6.87 8.65
N GLU A 225 15.26 -6.86 9.63
CA GLU A 225 15.36 -7.60 10.89
C GLU A 225 14.01 -8.24 11.21
N ARG A 226 13.98 -9.31 12.02
CA ARG A 226 12.72 -9.93 12.47
C ARG A 226 11.98 -8.97 13.41
N ASP A 227 10.68 -8.92 13.26
CA ASP A 227 9.80 -8.20 14.17
C ASP A 227 9.13 -9.15 15.19
N GLU A 228 8.46 -8.59 16.19
CA GLU A 228 7.79 -9.33 17.26
C GLU A 228 6.61 -10.20 16.76
N TYR A 229 6.04 -9.88 15.60
CA TYR A 229 4.92 -10.64 15.01
C TYR A 229 5.38 -11.81 14.15
N HIS A 230 6.67 -11.84 13.75
CA HIS A 230 7.21 -12.80 12.79
C HIS A 230 8.52 -13.44 13.26
N GLU A 231 8.77 -13.50 14.57
CA GLU A 231 10.03 -14.04 15.16
C GLU A 231 10.38 -15.44 14.64
N GLY A 232 9.36 -16.26 14.36
CA GLY A 232 9.54 -17.62 13.83
C GLY A 232 9.94 -17.69 12.34
N VAL A 233 9.87 -16.57 11.60
CA VAL A 233 10.16 -16.54 10.16
C VAL A 233 11.48 -15.81 9.92
N PRO A 234 12.52 -16.47 9.36
CA PRO A 234 13.77 -15.81 9.02
C PRO A 234 13.58 -14.77 7.94
N THR A 235 14.36 -13.67 7.97
CA THR A 235 14.36 -12.69 6.89
C THR A 235 15.13 -13.20 5.69
N PHE A 236 14.88 -12.63 4.50
CA PHE A 236 15.71 -12.90 3.32
C PHE A 236 17.16 -12.53 3.58
N VAL A 237 17.40 -11.40 4.26
CA VAL A 237 18.75 -10.88 4.57
C VAL A 237 19.50 -11.85 5.49
N GLU A 238 18.87 -12.41 6.54
CA GLU A 238 19.47 -13.43 7.41
C GLU A 238 19.91 -14.69 6.63
N GLN A 239 19.24 -14.98 5.52
CA GLN A 239 19.53 -16.12 4.66
C GLN A 239 20.42 -15.77 3.46
N GLY A 240 21.03 -14.57 3.46
CA GLY A 240 22.02 -14.15 2.45
C GLY A 240 21.41 -13.59 1.15
N VAL A 241 20.11 -13.34 1.11
CA VAL A 241 19.42 -12.69 -0.02
C VAL A 241 19.07 -11.26 0.38
N ASP A 242 19.67 -10.27 -0.26
CA ASP A 242 19.41 -8.84 0.03
C ASP A 242 18.08 -8.41 -0.61
N PHE A 243 16.98 -8.96 -0.08
CA PHE A 243 15.63 -8.68 -0.56
C PHE A 243 14.78 -8.08 0.56
N VAL A 244 14.56 -6.78 0.48
CA VAL A 244 13.71 -6.01 1.40
C VAL A 244 12.70 -5.21 0.57
N LEU A 245 11.45 -5.59 0.63
CA LEU A 245 10.37 -4.94 -0.10
C LEU A 245 9.09 -4.92 0.77
N GLY A 246 8.64 -3.73 1.15
CA GLY A 246 7.37 -3.55 1.87
C GLY A 246 6.20 -3.29 0.93
N ASP A 247 5.00 -3.71 1.32
CA ASP A 247 3.78 -3.46 0.50
C ASP A 247 3.13 -2.12 0.83
N MET A 248 3.72 -1.14 1.45
CA MET A 248 3.10 0.19 1.74
C MET A 248 1.54 0.14 1.78
N GLY A 249 0.97 -0.92 2.37
CA GLY A 249 -0.45 -1.30 2.21
C GLY A 249 -1.44 -0.35 2.88
N GLY A 250 -0.94 0.62 3.65
CA GLY A 250 -1.73 1.56 4.44
C GLY A 250 -1.53 3.04 4.07
N GLY A 251 -0.92 3.35 2.95
CA GLY A 251 -0.66 4.74 2.55
C GLY A 251 -1.96 5.54 2.39
N ILE A 252 -2.07 6.64 3.14
CA ILE A 252 -3.23 7.52 3.17
C ILE A 252 -2.98 8.74 2.31
N TYR A 253 -3.91 9.03 1.42
CA TYR A 253 -3.79 10.10 0.44
C TYR A 253 -5.05 10.96 0.37
N VAL A 254 -4.86 12.23 0.03
CA VAL A 254 -5.94 13.17 -0.32
C VAL A 254 -5.74 13.71 -1.74
N PRO A 255 -6.76 14.30 -2.38
CA PRO A 255 -6.63 14.92 -3.70
C PRO A 255 -5.56 16.02 -3.71
N GLN A 256 -4.85 16.15 -4.83
CA GLN A 256 -3.97 17.29 -5.07
C GLN A 256 -4.73 18.61 -4.95
N GLY A 257 -4.11 19.60 -4.33
CA GLY A 257 -4.74 20.89 -4.04
C GLY A 257 -5.43 21.00 -2.68
N THR A 258 -5.47 19.91 -1.88
CA THR A 258 -5.90 19.98 -0.48
C THR A 258 -4.99 20.96 0.30
N PRO A 259 -5.56 21.95 1.03
CA PRO A 259 -4.77 22.91 1.79
C PRO A 259 -3.82 22.25 2.79
N ALA A 260 -2.58 22.74 2.88
CA ALA A 260 -1.54 22.16 3.75
C ALA A 260 -2.01 22.03 5.21
N GLY A 261 -2.69 23.02 5.76
CA GLY A 261 -3.21 22.95 7.13
C GLY A 261 -4.30 21.88 7.34
N ILE A 262 -5.00 21.43 6.27
CA ILE A 262 -5.91 20.28 6.36
C ILE A 262 -5.11 18.99 6.35
N VAL A 263 -4.04 18.90 5.54
CA VAL A 263 -3.13 17.74 5.52
C VAL A 263 -2.49 17.55 6.91
N GLU A 264 -2.00 18.65 7.51
CA GLU A 264 -1.43 18.64 8.87
C GLU A 264 -2.44 18.18 9.94
N LYS A 265 -3.70 18.64 9.86
CA LYS A 265 -4.76 18.21 10.78
C LYS A 265 -5.09 16.71 10.60
N LEU A 266 -5.15 16.24 9.37
CA LEU A 266 -5.36 14.80 9.10
C LEU A 266 -4.18 13.96 9.58
N GLU A 267 -2.94 14.36 9.28
CA GLU A 267 -1.73 13.70 9.75
C GLU A 267 -1.73 13.56 11.28
N ALA A 268 -2.02 14.66 11.99
CA ALA A 268 -2.11 14.64 13.46
C ALA A 268 -3.21 13.71 13.98
N ALA A 269 -4.39 13.68 13.35
CA ALA A 269 -5.47 12.79 13.72
C ALA A 269 -5.10 11.30 13.47
N TYR A 270 -4.43 11.02 12.36
CA TYR A 270 -3.91 9.68 12.08
C TYR A 270 -2.82 9.28 13.08
N ALA A 271 -1.85 10.15 13.36
CA ALA A 271 -0.80 9.88 14.35
C ALA A 271 -1.41 9.54 15.73
N ALA A 272 -2.39 10.32 16.20
CA ALA A 272 -3.10 10.05 17.44
C ALA A 272 -3.87 8.72 17.39
N THR A 273 -4.51 8.40 16.25
CA THR A 273 -5.25 7.14 16.05
C THR A 273 -4.32 5.93 16.15
N PHE A 274 -3.16 5.96 15.47
CA PHE A 274 -2.23 4.82 15.43
C PHE A 274 -1.34 4.71 16.67
N ALA A 275 -1.29 5.74 17.52
CA ALA A 275 -0.67 5.67 18.85
C ALA A 275 -1.56 4.96 19.89
N ARG A 276 -2.84 4.66 19.57
CA ARG A 276 -3.76 4.03 20.52
C ARG A 276 -3.44 2.55 20.69
N PRO A 277 -3.32 2.03 21.93
CA PRO A 277 -3.05 0.61 22.18
C PRO A 277 -4.07 -0.33 21.54
N GLU A 278 -5.33 0.08 21.47
CA GLU A 278 -6.42 -0.72 20.88
C GLU A 278 -6.22 -0.88 19.36
N VAL A 279 -5.73 0.16 18.68
CA VAL A 279 -5.42 0.13 17.24
C VAL A 279 -4.19 -0.73 17.01
N VAL A 280 -3.13 -0.53 17.79
CA VAL A 280 -1.89 -1.32 17.69
C VAL A 280 -2.19 -2.81 17.91
N SER A 281 -2.93 -3.15 18.99
CA SER A 281 -3.32 -4.53 19.28
C SER A 281 -4.26 -5.11 18.20
N GLY A 282 -5.22 -4.31 17.72
CA GLY A 282 -6.16 -4.74 16.68
C GLY A 282 -5.46 -5.05 15.35
N LEU A 283 -4.48 -4.23 14.96
CA LEU A 283 -3.66 -4.46 13.77
C LEU A 283 -2.68 -5.62 14.00
N GLY A 284 -2.09 -5.74 15.20
CA GLY A 284 -1.25 -6.87 15.56
C GLY A 284 -1.96 -8.22 15.43
N ASN A 285 -3.27 -8.30 15.74
CA ASN A 285 -4.08 -9.50 15.51
C ASN A 285 -4.24 -9.85 14.00
N LEU A 286 -3.93 -8.90 13.12
CA LEU A 286 -3.86 -9.10 11.67
C LEU A 286 -2.41 -9.24 11.18
N ALA A 287 -1.45 -9.43 12.09
CA ALA A 287 -0.01 -9.44 11.79
C ALA A 287 0.48 -8.18 11.06
N ILE A 288 -0.02 -7.02 11.49
CA ILE A 288 0.38 -5.70 10.99
C ILE A 288 1.04 -4.94 12.14
N GLY A 289 2.34 -4.67 12.00
CA GLY A 289 3.07 -3.75 12.85
C GLY A 289 2.74 -2.30 12.50
N VAL A 290 2.59 -1.45 13.51
CA VAL A 290 2.43 -0.01 13.32
C VAL A 290 3.82 0.63 13.28
N ASP A 291 4.11 1.32 12.17
CA ASP A 291 5.32 2.11 11.97
C ASP A 291 4.91 3.40 11.25
N PHE A 292 4.54 4.39 12.04
CA PHE A 292 3.89 5.60 11.55
C PHE A 292 4.90 6.58 10.93
N MET A 293 4.69 6.88 9.65
CA MET A 293 5.38 7.96 8.94
C MET A 293 4.40 9.07 8.61
N GLY A 294 4.78 10.32 8.87
CA GLY A 294 4.01 11.50 8.48
C GLY A 294 4.11 11.81 6.98
N SER A 295 3.46 12.88 6.57
CA SER A 295 3.32 13.28 5.16
C SER A 295 4.68 13.49 4.46
N GLU A 296 5.63 14.16 5.12
CA GLU A 296 6.95 14.46 4.56
C GLU A 296 7.80 13.19 4.40
N GLU A 297 7.89 12.37 5.46
CA GLU A 297 8.63 11.10 5.44
C GLU A 297 8.05 10.12 4.42
N PHE A 298 6.72 10.04 4.37
CA PHE A 298 6.04 9.17 3.40
C PHE A 298 6.26 9.63 1.96
N ARG A 299 6.27 10.95 1.69
CA ARG A 299 6.61 11.48 0.38
C ARG A 299 8.05 11.14 0.00
N ALA A 300 9.00 11.33 0.92
CA ALA A 300 10.40 10.98 0.68
C ALA A 300 10.57 9.48 0.36
N LEU A 301 9.82 8.61 1.04
CA LEU A 301 9.80 7.18 0.75
C LEU A 301 9.26 6.88 -0.66
N ILE A 302 8.15 7.50 -1.06
CA ILE A 302 7.59 7.38 -2.42
C ILE A 302 8.61 7.83 -3.47
N ASP A 303 9.24 8.99 -3.27
CA ASP A 303 10.21 9.55 -4.20
C ASP A 303 11.46 8.66 -4.34
N ALA A 304 11.90 8.01 -3.25
CA ALA A 304 13.00 7.05 -3.27
C ALA A 304 12.65 5.75 -4.01
N TRP A 305 11.42 5.23 -3.83
CA TRP A 305 11.00 3.97 -4.43
C TRP A 305 10.54 4.11 -5.88
N ASN A 306 10.03 5.28 -6.26
CA ASN A 306 9.45 5.52 -7.58
C ASN A 306 10.38 5.09 -8.74
N PRO A 307 11.66 5.52 -8.82
CA PRO A 307 12.58 5.10 -9.88
C PRO A 307 12.91 3.61 -9.83
N ILE A 308 13.00 3.01 -8.63
CA ILE A 308 13.27 1.57 -8.48
C ILE A 308 12.11 0.74 -9.04
N LEU A 309 10.87 1.15 -8.75
CA LEU A 309 9.67 0.46 -9.23
C LEU A 309 9.51 0.63 -10.75
N GLU A 310 9.86 1.78 -11.30
CA GLU A 310 9.89 2.01 -12.75
C GLU A 310 10.86 1.06 -13.44
N GLU A 311 12.11 0.99 -12.97
CA GLU A 311 13.12 0.09 -13.50
C GLU A 311 12.70 -1.38 -13.43
N LEU A 312 12.20 -1.84 -12.28
CA LEU A 312 11.68 -3.19 -12.10
C LEU A 312 10.53 -3.51 -13.07
N THR A 313 9.58 -2.60 -13.27
CA THR A 313 8.48 -2.84 -14.21
C THR A 313 8.97 -2.92 -15.66
N HIS A 314 10.00 -2.16 -16.00
CA HIS A 314 10.62 -2.20 -17.32
C HIS A 314 11.38 -3.51 -17.55
N GLU A 315 12.25 -3.92 -16.61
CA GLU A 315 13.01 -5.18 -16.67
C GLU A 315 12.12 -6.41 -16.80
N LEU A 316 10.99 -6.39 -16.11
CA LEU A 316 9.99 -7.47 -16.14
C LEU A 316 9.08 -7.44 -17.37
N GLY A 317 9.27 -6.48 -18.29
CA GLY A 317 8.44 -6.33 -19.49
C GLY A 317 6.97 -5.99 -19.18
N LEU A 318 6.71 -5.35 -18.04
CA LEU A 318 5.38 -4.95 -17.58
C LEU A 318 5.05 -3.49 -17.89
N SER A 319 6.08 -2.70 -18.29
CA SER A 319 5.91 -1.30 -18.64
C SER A 319 5.02 -1.12 -19.87
N LEU A 320 4.23 -0.06 -19.84
CA LEU A 320 3.52 0.43 -21.03
C LEU A 320 4.55 0.90 -22.06
N GLN A 321 4.47 0.39 -23.30
CA GLN A 321 5.23 0.89 -24.44
C GLN A 321 4.58 2.14 -25.02
#